data_cff152492788555c11715c9ff48db5da
#
_entry.id   cff152492788555c11715c9ff48db5da
#
_cell.length_a   1.000
_cell.length_b   1.000
_cell.length_c   1.000
_cell.angle_alpha   90.00
_cell.angle_beta   90.00
_cell.angle_gamma   90.00
#
_symmetry.space_group_name_H-M   'P 1'
#
loop_
_entity.id
_entity.type
_entity.pdbx_description
1 polymer ?
#
loop_
_entity_poly.entity_id
_entity_poly.type
_entity_poly.pdbx_seq_one_letter_code
_entity_poly.pdbx_strand_id
1 'polypeptide(L)'
;MNDTNNIPKNNLRHISIRKKTASRICSTQVLYGASFLNCDIDILINSYIENYLPSILDELKLKDLDYKLLNTIIKGVYKNITRIDKIISEKLSVNWTINRLSETEKTVLRLATYELLFERKFKKLTIINEYISIIEIFGGDANFANGILDKISK
;
A
#
# COMPACT_ATOMS: atom_id res chain seq x y z
N MET A 1 6.40 21.22 9.93
CA MET A 1 6.41 19.95 10.59
C MET A 1 5.83 18.89 9.70
N ASN A 2 6.61 17.93 9.44
CA ASN A 2 6.29 17.00 8.40
C ASN A 2 5.28 15.98 8.86
N ASP A 3 4.13 15.96 8.21
CA ASP A 3 3.19 14.87 8.33
C ASP A 3 3.73 13.60 7.66
N THR A 4 5.02 13.34 7.86
CA THR A 4 5.61 12.03 7.59
C THR A 4 4.96 10.97 8.46
N ASN A 5 4.04 11.38 9.28
CA ASN A 5 3.49 10.64 10.40
C ASN A 5 2.08 10.12 10.17
N ASN A 6 1.76 9.77 8.94
CA ASN A 6 0.55 8.99 8.70
C ASN A 6 0.64 7.58 9.29
N ILE A 7 1.79 7.23 9.86
CA ILE A 7 1.97 5.95 10.56
C ILE A 7 1.84 6.24 12.06
N PRO A 8 0.80 5.76 12.73
CA PRO A 8 0.65 5.96 14.17
C PRO A 8 1.83 5.35 14.92
N LYS A 9 2.61 6.17 15.61
CA LYS A 9 3.81 5.74 16.33
C LYS A 9 3.56 4.57 17.28
N ASN A 10 2.38 4.51 17.86
CA ASN A 10 2.03 3.46 18.82
C ASN A 10 1.92 2.07 18.21
N ASN A 11 1.60 2.00 16.91
CA ASN A 11 1.45 0.72 16.21
C ASN A 11 2.79 0.13 15.76
N LEU A 12 3.86 0.93 15.78
CA LEU A 12 5.19 0.49 15.32
C LEU A 12 6.10 0.03 16.46
N ARG A 13 5.77 0.33 17.71
CA ARG A 13 6.65 0.11 18.87
C ARG A 13 7.08 -1.33 19.07
N HIS A 14 6.26 -2.29 18.69
CA HIS A 14 6.45 -3.71 18.98
C HIS A 14 6.57 -4.56 17.72
N ILE A 15 6.65 -3.92 16.55
CA ILE A 15 6.67 -4.63 15.27
C ILE A 15 8.09 -4.58 14.72
N SER A 16 8.68 -5.76 14.50
CA SER A 16 9.91 -5.87 13.72
C SER A 16 9.55 -5.72 12.23
N ILE A 17 9.80 -4.54 11.69
CA ILE A 17 9.49 -4.23 10.29
C ILE A 17 10.63 -4.69 9.40
N ARG A 18 10.33 -5.54 8.43
CA ARG A 18 11.28 -5.99 7.40
C ARG A 18 11.36 -4.98 6.27
N LYS A 19 12.44 -5.05 5.48
CA LYS A 19 12.65 -4.15 4.32
C LYS A 19 11.50 -4.20 3.32
N LYS A 20 10.95 -5.37 3.04
CA LYS A 20 9.83 -5.53 2.11
C LYS A 20 8.54 -4.93 2.67
N THR A 21 8.28 -5.13 3.95
CA THR A 21 7.14 -4.51 4.63
C THR A 21 7.26 -2.99 4.60
N ALA A 22 8.46 -2.46 4.88
CA ALA A 22 8.72 -1.02 4.78
C ALA A 22 8.48 -0.49 3.37
N SER A 23 8.90 -1.23 2.34
CA SER A 23 8.64 -0.86 0.95
C SER A 23 7.16 -0.79 0.64
N ARG A 24 6.36 -1.69 1.17
CA ARG A 24 4.91 -1.70 1.00
C ARG A 24 4.23 -0.55 1.75
N ILE A 25 4.70 -0.24 2.96
CA ILE A 25 4.22 0.92 3.73
C ILE A 25 4.50 2.22 2.96
N CYS A 26 5.72 2.39 2.49
CA CYS A 26 6.13 3.57 1.73
C CYS A 26 5.38 3.68 0.41
N SER A 27 5.16 2.57 -0.28
CA SER A 27 4.35 2.53 -1.51
C SER A 27 2.92 2.99 -1.26
N THR A 28 2.35 2.60 -0.12
CA THR A 28 1.02 3.05 0.30
C THR A 28 0.99 4.57 0.45
N GLN A 29 1.99 5.15 1.09
CA GLN A 29 2.08 6.60 1.27
C GLN A 29 2.24 7.34 -0.06
N VAL A 30 3.10 6.86 -0.94
CA VAL A 30 3.31 7.47 -2.27
C VAL A 30 2.03 7.45 -3.09
N LEU A 31 1.37 6.31 -3.19
CA LEU A 31 0.14 6.19 -3.98
C LEU A 31 -1.03 6.94 -3.35
N TYR A 32 -1.12 7.00 -2.04
CA TYR A 32 -2.09 7.84 -1.36
C TYR A 32 -1.91 9.30 -1.77
N GLY A 33 -0.67 9.80 -1.74
CA GLY A 33 -0.36 11.15 -2.20
C GLY A 33 -0.68 11.36 -3.67
N ALA A 34 -0.41 10.38 -4.51
CA ALA A 34 -0.68 10.44 -5.94
C ALA A 34 -2.17 10.60 -6.27
N SER A 35 -3.06 10.12 -5.40
CA SER A 35 -4.51 10.26 -5.61
C SER A 35 -4.99 11.71 -5.52
N PHE A 36 -4.21 12.58 -4.89
CA PHE A 36 -4.53 14.00 -4.71
C PHE A 36 -3.69 14.93 -5.59
N LEU A 37 -2.61 14.42 -6.17
CA LEU A 37 -1.65 15.22 -6.93
C LEU A 37 -1.67 14.81 -8.40
N ASN A 38 -1.72 15.79 -9.29
CA ASN A 38 -1.62 15.55 -10.71
C ASN A 38 -0.16 15.75 -11.15
N CYS A 39 0.70 14.82 -10.82
CA CYS A 39 2.11 14.89 -11.19
C CYS A 39 2.60 13.52 -11.68
N ASP A 40 3.73 13.55 -12.36
CA ASP A 40 4.40 12.34 -12.85
C ASP A 40 4.77 11.42 -11.68
N ILE A 41 4.50 10.13 -11.83
CA ILE A 41 4.74 9.15 -10.75
C ILE A 41 6.23 9.03 -10.40
N ASP A 42 7.12 9.16 -11.37
CA ASP A 42 8.57 9.10 -11.11
C ASP A 42 9.04 10.32 -10.30
N ILE A 43 8.49 11.49 -10.60
CA ILE A 43 8.75 12.70 -9.82
C ILE A 43 8.28 12.52 -8.38
N LEU A 44 7.10 11.97 -8.21
CA LEU A 44 6.52 11.75 -6.88
C LEU A 44 7.34 10.74 -6.07
N ILE A 45 7.76 9.65 -6.69
CA ILE A 45 8.62 8.65 -6.03
C ILE A 45 9.95 9.29 -5.61
N ASN A 46 10.60 10.01 -6.50
CA ASN A 46 11.88 10.65 -6.20
C ASN A 46 11.76 11.69 -5.09
N SER A 47 10.71 12.50 -5.13
CA SER A 47 10.42 13.48 -4.08
C SER A 47 10.20 12.81 -2.72
N TYR A 48 9.48 11.70 -2.71
CA TYR A 48 9.26 10.93 -1.48
C TYR A 48 10.57 10.39 -0.92
N ILE A 49 11.40 9.81 -1.76
CA ILE A 49 12.69 9.24 -1.36
C ILE A 49 13.61 10.32 -0.78
N GLU A 50 13.65 11.49 -1.40
CA GLU A 50 14.50 12.59 -0.95
C GLU A 50 14.01 13.25 0.34
N ASN A 51 12.71 13.47 0.46
CA ASN A 51 12.15 14.36 1.48
C ASN A 51 11.50 13.63 2.66
N TYR A 52 11.00 12.42 2.47
CA TYR A 52 10.25 11.70 3.50
C TYR A 52 10.91 10.40 3.96
N LEU A 53 11.53 9.67 3.04
CA LEU A 53 12.07 8.35 3.33
C LEU A 53 13.10 8.35 4.47
N PRO A 54 14.04 9.31 4.57
CA PRO A 54 15.00 9.28 5.67
C PRO A 54 14.35 9.26 7.06
N SER A 55 13.30 10.07 7.27
CA SER A 55 12.59 10.07 8.55
C SER A 55 11.77 8.80 8.77
N ILE A 56 11.20 8.25 7.72
CA ILE A 56 10.43 6.99 7.82
C ILE A 56 11.36 5.83 8.20
N LEU A 57 12.52 5.73 7.55
CA LEU A 57 13.52 4.70 7.89
C LEU A 57 13.99 4.81 9.33
N ASP A 58 14.21 6.03 9.81
CA ASP A 58 14.59 6.29 11.18
C ASP A 58 13.49 5.82 12.16
N GLU A 59 12.24 6.15 11.90
CA GLU A 59 11.10 5.69 12.71
C GLU A 59 10.97 4.17 12.73
N LEU A 60 11.21 3.52 11.61
CA LEU A 60 11.13 2.06 11.47
C LEU A 60 12.40 1.35 11.96
N LYS A 61 13.43 2.10 12.33
CA LYS A 61 14.74 1.59 12.75
C LYS A 61 15.39 0.70 11.69
N LEU A 62 15.27 1.13 10.43
CA LEU A 62 15.87 0.47 9.28
C LEU A 62 16.91 1.38 8.64
N LYS A 63 17.95 0.79 8.07
CA LYS A 63 18.95 1.53 7.29
C LYS A 63 18.49 1.75 5.86
N ASP A 64 17.64 0.84 5.35
CA ASP A 64 17.24 0.82 3.96
C ASP A 64 15.98 -0.01 3.78
N LEU A 65 15.40 0.05 2.58
CA LEU A 65 14.26 -0.76 2.20
C LEU A 65 14.54 -1.44 0.85
N ASP A 66 13.56 -2.22 0.36
CA ASP A 66 13.66 -2.84 -0.95
C ASP A 66 13.15 -1.87 -2.02
N TYR A 67 14.08 -1.08 -2.61
CA TYR A 67 13.76 -0.08 -3.63
C TYR A 67 13.18 -0.69 -4.90
N LYS A 68 13.63 -1.88 -5.27
CA LYS A 68 13.12 -2.57 -6.44
C LYS A 68 11.65 -2.92 -6.26
N LEU A 69 11.29 -3.43 -5.09
CA LEU A 69 9.90 -3.73 -4.77
C LEU A 69 9.07 -2.45 -4.75
N LEU A 70 9.56 -1.41 -4.08
CA LEU A 70 8.89 -0.10 -4.02
C LEU A 70 8.51 0.39 -5.43
N ASN A 71 9.50 0.46 -6.31
CA ASN A 71 9.29 0.94 -7.68
C ASN A 71 8.35 0.03 -8.47
N THR A 72 8.52 -1.28 -8.36
CA THR A 72 7.73 -2.26 -9.09
C THR A 72 6.25 -2.14 -8.75
N ILE A 73 5.91 -2.12 -7.47
CA ILE A 73 4.49 -2.13 -7.06
C ILE A 73 3.82 -0.76 -7.26
N ILE A 74 4.51 0.33 -7.03
CA ILE A 74 3.97 1.67 -7.30
C ILE A 74 3.68 1.83 -8.79
N LYS A 75 4.67 1.56 -9.64
CA LYS A 75 4.52 1.71 -11.09
C LYS A 75 3.54 0.70 -11.66
N GLY A 76 3.52 -0.51 -11.12
CA GLY A 76 2.58 -1.55 -11.52
C GLY A 76 1.13 -1.15 -11.28
N VAL A 77 0.84 -0.61 -10.10
CA VAL A 77 -0.51 -0.09 -9.80
C VAL A 77 -0.85 1.08 -10.72
N TYR A 78 0.06 2.02 -10.85
CA TYR A 78 -0.15 3.22 -11.67
C TYR A 78 -0.50 2.86 -13.12
N LYS A 79 0.23 1.94 -13.72
CA LYS A 79 0.01 1.49 -15.11
C LYS A 79 -1.25 0.66 -15.29
N ASN A 80 -1.68 -0.06 -14.27
CA ASN A 80 -2.78 -1.02 -14.35
C ASN A 80 -4.00 -0.60 -13.54
N ILE A 81 -4.10 0.66 -13.15
CA ILE A 81 -5.11 1.13 -12.20
C ILE A 81 -6.54 0.84 -12.64
N THR A 82 -6.85 1.02 -13.92
CA THR A 82 -8.19 0.77 -14.46
C THR A 82 -8.56 -0.71 -14.35
N ARG A 83 -7.65 -1.60 -14.70
CA ARG A 83 -7.88 -3.05 -14.58
C ARG A 83 -7.98 -3.49 -13.13
N ILE A 84 -7.11 -2.95 -12.28
CA ILE A 84 -7.10 -3.25 -10.84
C ILE A 84 -8.41 -2.81 -10.21
N ASP A 85 -8.85 -1.59 -10.48
CA ASP A 85 -10.11 -1.07 -9.93
C ASP A 85 -11.32 -1.88 -10.40
N LYS A 86 -11.31 -2.36 -11.63
CA LYS A 86 -12.35 -3.24 -12.13
C LYS A 86 -12.40 -4.55 -11.35
N ILE A 87 -11.24 -5.17 -11.10
CA ILE A 87 -11.14 -6.41 -10.33
C ILE A 87 -11.69 -6.20 -8.91
N ILE A 88 -11.27 -5.12 -8.25
CA ILE A 88 -11.75 -4.79 -6.90
C ILE A 88 -13.25 -4.59 -6.91
N SER A 89 -13.77 -3.81 -7.85
CA SER A 89 -15.21 -3.51 -7.96
C SER A 89 -16.04 -4.78 -8.14
N GLU A 90 -15.57 -5.73 -8.92
CA GLU A 90 -16.27 -7.00 -9.15
C GLU A 90 -16.35 -7.88 -7.89
N LYS A 91 -15.47 -7.68 -6.92
CA LYS A 91 -15.44 -8.44 -5.67
C LYS A 91 -16.15 -7.73 -4.51
N LEU A 92 -16.48 -6.46 -4.66
CA LEU A 92 -17.28 -5.73 -3.67
C LEU A 92 -18.74 -6.21 -3.69
N SER A 93 -19.42 -6.10 -2.58
CA SER A 93 -20.84 -6.42 -2.51
C SER A 93 -21.66 -5.41 -3.35
N VAL A 94 -22.88 -5.81 -3.73
CA VAL A 94 -23.77 -5.04 -4.61
C VAL A 94 -23.96 -3.59 -4.16
N ASN A 95 -23.96 -3.37 -2.84
CA ASN A 95 -24.21 -2.05 -2.27
C ASN A 95 -22.95 -1.21 -2.06
N TRP A 96 -21.77 -1.74 -2.43
CA TRP A 96 -20.50 -1.06 -2.28
C TRP A 96 -19.85 -0.77 -3.62
N THR A 97 -19.44 0.46 -3.81
CA THR A 97 -18.64 0.87 -4.96
C THR A 97 -17.25 1.24 -4.48
N ILE A 98 -16.27 1.16 -5.37
CA ILE A 98 -14.89 1.53 -5.05
C ILE A 98 -14.78 2.98 -4.57
N ASN A 99 -15.65 3.86 -5.07
CA ASN A 99 -15.65 5.27 -4.68
C ASN A 99 -16.12 5.51 -3.24
N ARG A 100 -16.77 4.54 -2.62
CA ARG A 100 -17.19 4.60 -1.22
C ARG A 100 -16.11 4.16 -0.24
N LEU A 101 -15.04 3.57 -0.74
CA LEU A 101 -13.89 3.19 0.09
C LEU A 101 -13.08 4.44 0.45
N SER A 102 -12.46 4.44 1.63
CA SER A 102 -11.50 5.47 1.97
C SER A 102 -10.30 5.41 1.01
N GLU A 103 -9.59 6.53 0.82
CA GLU A 103 -8.39 6.53 -0.03
C GLU A 103 -7.33 5.57 0.47
N THR A 104 -7.20 5.42 1.78
CA THR A 104 -6.27 4.45 2.38
C THR A 104 -6.63 3.02 2.01
N GLU A 105 -7.89 2.63 2.24
CA GLU A 105 -8.37 1.29 1.89
C GLU A 105 -8.21 1.00 0.40
N LYS A 106 -8.61 1.96 -0.42
CA LYS A 106 -8.48 1.88 -1.88
C LYS A 106 -7.03 1.66 -2.29
N THR A 107 -6.12 2.44 -1.75
CA THR A 107 -4.69 2.36 -2.06
C THR A 107 -4.09 1.02 -1.65
N VAL A 108 -4.40 0.56 -0.45
CA VAL A 108 -3.90 -0.75 0.03
C VAL A 108 -4.46 -1.89 -0.80
N LEU A 109 -5.75 -1.86 -1.12
CA LEU A 109 -6.37 -2.90 -1.96
C LEU A 109 -5.78 -2.91 -3.37
N ARG A 110 -5.46 -1.75 -3.93
CA ARG A 110 -4.81 -1.66 -5.25
C ARG A 110 -3.43 -2.30 -5.23
N LEU A 111 -2.62 -2.00 -4.23
CA LEU A 111 -1.28 -2.59 -4.08
C LEU A 111 -1.34 -4.11 -3.88
N ALA A 112 -2.22 -4.55 -3.00
CA ALA A 112 -2.39 -5.98 -2.73
C ALA A 112 -2.87 -6.73 -3.97
N THR A 113 -3.83 -6.19 -4.71
CA THR A 113 -4.34 -6.78 -5.95
C THR A 113 -3.22 -6.89 -6.99
N TYR A 114 -2.40 -5.85 -7.11
CA TYR A 114 -1.26 -5.89 -8.04
C TYR A 114 -0.30 -7.03 -7.67
N GLU A 115 0.11 -7.14 -6.42
CA GLU A 115 1.03 -8.21 -6.01
C GLU A 115 0.40 -9.60 -6.13
N LEU A 116 -0.90 -9.74 -5.85
CA LEU A 116 -1.60 -11.03 -5.92
C LEU A 116 -1.77 -11.54 -7.35
N LEU A 117 -2.12 -10.66 -8.28
CA LEU A 117 -2.59 -11.08 -9.61
C LEU A 117 -1.66 -10.70 -10.76
N PHE A 118 -0.88 -9.65 -10.62
CA PHE A 118 0.00 -9.14 -11.68
C PHE A 118 1.45 -9.52 -11.45
N GLU A 119 2.01 -9.20 -10.31
CA GLU A 119 3.41 -9.51 -9.99
C GLU A 119 3.60 -10.98 -9.64
N ARG A 120 2.76 -11.52 -8.78
CA ARG A 120 2.71 -12.94 -8.42
C ARG A 120 4.03 -13.50 -7.90
N LYS A 121 4.85 -12.68 -7.28
CA LYS A 121 6.20 -13.04 -6.83
C LYS A 121 6.20 -13.74 -5.46
N PHE A 122 5.24 -13.43 -4.62
CA PHE A 122 5.15 -13.94 -3.26
C PHE A 122 3.90 -14.81 -3.11
N LYS A 123 3.90 -15.65 -2.06
CA LYS A 123 2.73 -16.49 -1.74
C LYS A 123 1.52 -15.60 -1.41
N LYS A 124 0.34 -16.01 -1.86
CA LYS A 124 -0.92 -15.28 -1.64
C LYS A 124 -1.15 -14.96 -0.17
N LEU A 125 -0.95 -15.95 0.72
CA LEU A 125 -1.14 -15.75 2.16
C LEU A 125 -0.18 -14.69 2.72
N THR A 126 1.07 -14.70 2.26
CA THR A 126 2.05 -13.68 2.66
C THR A 126 1.58 -12.29 2.27
N ILE A 127 1.14 -12.11 1.02
CA ILE A 127 0.65 -10.82 0.51
C ILE A 127 -0.55 -10.34 1.32
N ILE A 128 -1.54 -11.21 1.52
CA ILE A 128 -2.75 -10.86 2.27
C ILE A 128 -2.38 -10.42 3.69
N ASN A 129 -1.57 -11.19 4.40
CA ASN A 129 -1.16 -10.87 5.76
C ASN A 129 -0.40 -9.54 5.85
N GLU A 130 0.49 -9.27 4.90
CA GLU A 130 1.24 -8.01 4.84
C GLU A 130 0.30 -6.82 4.71
N TYR A 131 -0.62 -6.86 3.78
CA TYR A 131 -1.53 -5.72 3.54
C TYR A 131 -2.61 -5.57 4.60
N ILE A 132 -3.03 -6.66 5.25
CA ILE A 132 -3.89 -6.57 6.44
C ILE A 132 -3.17 -5.80 7.56
N SER A 133 -1.92 -6.16 7.83
CA SER A 133 -1.11 -5.44 8.83
C SER A 133 -0.94 -3.97 8.47
N ILE A 134 -0.73 -3.65 7.21
CA ILE A 134 -0.58 -2.27 6.74
C ILE A 134 -1.89 -1.50 6.92
N ILE A 135 -3.03 -2.09 6.60
CA ILE A 135 -4.33 -1.46 6.85
C ILE A 135 -4.53 -1.15 8.34
N GLU A 136 -4.15 -2.07 9.21
CA GLU A 136 -4.22 -1.84 10.66
C GLU A 136 -3.33 -0.68 11.10
N ILE A 137 -2.11 -0.61 10.56
CA ILE A 137 -1.17 0.50 10.84
C ILE A 137 -1.81 1.84 10.50
N PHE A 138 -2.54 1.94 9.39
CA PHE A 138 -3.19 3.16 8.95
C PHE A 138 -4.61 3.36 9.52
N GLY A 139 -5.06 2.48 10.41
CA GLY A 139 -6.35 2.61 11.08
C GLY A 139 -7.56 2.20 10.27
N GLY A 140 -7.37 1.41 9.20
CA GLY A 140 -8.46 0.90 8.37
C GLY A 140 -9.09 -0.37 8.92
N ASP A 141 -10.12 -0.85 8.22
CA ASP A 141 -10.87 -2.05 8.60
C ASP A 141 -10.19 -3.31 8.08
N ALA A 142 -9.46 -3.98 8.96
CA ALA A 142 -8.74 -5.21 8.63
C ALA A 142 -9.66 -6.36 8.24
N ASN A 143 -10.80 -6.50 8.89
CA ASN A 143 -11.76 -7.57 8.59
C ASN A 143 -12.36 -7.41 7.19
N PHE A 144 -12.74 -6.19 6.83
CA PHE A 144 -13.21 -5.89 5.49
C PHE A 144 -12.14 -6.20 4.44
N ALA A 145 -10.92 -5.73 4.67
CA ALA A 145 -9.81 -5.96 3.74
C ALA A 145 -9.51 -7.45 3.58
N ASN A 146 -9.49 -8.21 4.67
CA ASN A 146 -9.26 -9.64 4.63
C ASN A 146 -10.30 -10.35 3.76
N GLY A 147 -11.57 -10.02 3.95
CA GLY A 147 -12.67 -10.61 3.17
C GLY A 147 -12.55 -10.34 1.68
N ILE A 148 -12.26 -9.09 1.29
CA ILE A 148 -12.14 -8.72 -0.12
C ILE A 148 -10.86 -9.30 -0.76
N LEU A 149 -9.74 -9.29 -0.06
CA LEU A 149 -8.49 -9.86 -0.58
C LEU A 149 -8.57 -11.37 -0.74
N ASP A 150 -9.26 -12.05 0.15
CA ASP A 150 -9.51 -13.47 0.02
C ASP A 150 -10.30 -13.80 -1.28
N LYS A 151 -11.33 -13.01 -1.57
CA LYS A 151 -12.09 -13.13 -2.82
C LYS A 151 -11.25 -12.83 -4.06
N ILE A 152 -10.42 -11.80 -4.00
CA ILE A 152 -9.55 -11.41 -5.12
C ILE A 152 -8.53 -12.51 -5.42
N SER A 153 -8.02 -13.17 -4.39
CA SER A 153 -6.96 -14.18 -4.51
C SER A 153 -7.42 -15.52 -5.08
N LYS A 154 -8.72 -15.75 -5.12
CA LYS A 154 -9.30 -17.02 -5.59
C LYS A 154 -9.42 -17.13 -7.11
#